data_92e1b4cf48dc1b7d790fac9728125362
#
_entry.id   92e1b4cf48dc1b7d790fac9728125362
#
_cell.length_a   1.000
_cell.length_b   1.000
_cell.length_c   1.000
_cell.angle_alpha   90.00
_cell.angle_beta   90.00
_cell.angle_gamma   90.00
#
_symmetry.space_group_name_H-M   'P 1'
#
loop_
_entity.id
_entity.type
_entity.pdbx_description
1 polymer ?
#
loop_
_entity_poly.entity_id
_entity_poly.type
_entity_poly.pdbx_seq_one_letter_code
_entity_poly.pdbx_strand_id
1 'polypeptide(L)'
;MNKINEPNQLILIAKALGNPFRLQILTILLKGGCYVSELARKLGINRTLLYLHLTKLEEAGVIFSEMKVSSDGKALKYYYLKEFSFTIDNDLIEKLAKQKSTECKENKDGSR
;
A
#
# COMPACT_ATOMS: atom_id res chain seq x y z
N MET A 1 -10.01 11.10 6.68
CA MET A 1 -8.64 11.41 6.44
C MET A 1 -7.75 10.87 7.50
N ASN A 2 -6.72 10.19 7.11
CA ASN A 2 -5.82 9.55 8.05
C ASN A 2 -4.50 10.27 8.10
N LYS A 3 -4.07 10.56 9.32
CA LYS A 3 -2.74 11.10 9.50
C LYS A 3 -1.82 9.98 9.94
N ILE A 4 -0.62 10.00 9.46
CA ILE A 4 0.39 9.05 9.86
C ILE A 4 0.92 9.44 11.22
N ASN A 5 0.74 8.56 12.20
CA ASN A 5 1.17 8.85 13.56
C ASN A 5 2.34 8.03 14.04
N GLU A 6 2.60 6.92 13.38
CA GLU A 6 3.59 5.99 13.86
C GLU A 6 4.60 5.66 12.78
N PRO A 7 5.86 5.43 13.16
CA PRO A 7 6.88 5.08 12.18
C PRO A 7 6.54 3.85 11.37
N ASN A 8 5.95 2.82 11.99
CA ASN A 8 5.63 1.60 11.27
C ASN A 8 4.59 1.85 10.18
N GLN A 9 3.62 2.71 10.47
CA GLN A 9 2.62 3.05 9.49
C GLN A 9 3.25 3.75 8.28
N LEU A 10 4.14 4.68 8.53
CA LEU A 10 4.84 5.38 7.45
C LEU A 10 5.63 4.40 6.59
N ILE A 11 6.32 3.46 7.23
CA ILE A 11 7.12 2.50 6.48
C ILE A 11 6.23 1.62 5.60
N LEU A 12 5.10 1.15 6.13
CA LEU A 12 4.18 0.35 5.34
C LEU A 12 3.68 1.12 4.11
N ILE A 13 3.30 2.37 4.31
CA ILE A 13 2.79 3.19 3.22
C ILE A 13 3.88 3.48 2.21
N ALA A 14 5.07 3.83 2.68
CA ALA A 14 6.17 4.15 1.79
C ALA A 14 6.55 2.94 0.95
N LYS A 15 6.61 1.77 1.57
CA LYS A 15 6.93 0.56 0.81
C LYS A 15 5.86 0.24 -0.21
N ALA A 16 4.60 0.39 0.19
CA ALA A 16 3.50 0.06 -0.71
C ALA A 16 3.48 0.98 -1.92
N LEU A 17 3.72 2.27 -1.72
CA LEU A 17 3.63 3.23 -2.81
C LEU A 17 4.91 3.40 -3.59
N GLY A 18 6.00 2.84 -3.13
CA GLY A 18 7.30 3.01 -3.77
C GLY A 18 7.57 1.99 -4.88
N ASN A 19 6.59 1.73 -5.73
CA ASN A 19 6.73 0.73 -6.77
C ASN A 19 5.82 1.11 -7.94
N PRO A 20 6.34 1.16 -9.18
CA PRO A 20 5.53 1.61 -10.32
C PRO A 20 4.31 0.73 -10.59
N PHE A 21 4.43 -0.59 -10.43
CA PHE A 21 3.26 -1.45 -10.64
C PHE A 21 2.17 -1.16 -9.63
N ARG A 22 2.57 -0.90 -8.38
CA ARG A 22 1.56 -0.61 -7.36
C ARG A 22 0.87 0.71 -7.60
N LEU A 23 1.61 1.71 -8.06
CA LEU A 23 0.98 2.97 -8.43
C LEU A 23 0.02 2.78 -9.60
N GLN A 24 0.39 1.94 -10.57
CA GLN A 24 -0.52 1.64 -11.66
C GLN A 24 -1.78 0.94 -11.19
N ILE A 25 -1.65 0.02 -10.24
CA ILE A 25 -2.82 -0.64 -9.67
C ILE A 25 -3.78 0.40 -9.11
N LEU A 26 -3.26 1.36 -8.37
CA LEU A 26 -4.11 2.39 -7.78
C LEU A 26 -4.81 3.22 -8.85
N THR A 27 -4.12 3.53 -9.94
CA THR A 27 -4.77 4.31 -11.01
C THR A 27 -5.87 3.51 -11.68
N ILE A 28 -5.68 2.21 -11.84
CA ILE A 28 -6.73 1.36 -12.41
C ILE A 28 -7.93 1.32 -11.47
N LEU A 29 -7.68 1.12 -10.18
CA LEU A 29 -8.75 1.00 -9.21
C LEU A 29 -9.45 2.33 -8.96
N LEU A 30 -8.81 3.44 -9.27
CA LEU A 30 -9.45 4.74 -9.16
C LEU A 30 -10.70 4.83 -10.04
N LYS A 31 -10.71 4.11 -11.14
CA LYS A 31 -11.82 4.10 -12.07
C LYS A 31 -12.93 3.14 -11.65
N GLY A 32 -12.67 2.27 -10.71
CA GLY A 32 -13.66 1.33 -10.24
C GLY A 32 -13.04 0.01 -9.85
N GLY A 33 -13.83 -0.85 -9.23
CA GLY A 33 -13.35 -2.15 -8.79
C GLY A 33 -12.90 -3.02 -9.95
N CYS A 34 -11.98 -3.93 -9.67
CA CYS A 34 -11.40 -4.75 -10.70
C CYS A 34 -11.03 -6.11 -10.09
N TYR A 35 -11.29 -7.18 -10.80
CA TYR A 35 -10.97 -8.50 -10.27
C TYR A 35 -9.57 -8.92 -10.73
N VAL A 36 -9.05 -9.94 -10.05
CA VAL A 36 -7.62 -10.26 -10.11
C VAL A 36 -7.15 -10.54 -11.53
N SER A 37 -7.87 -11.38 -12.27
CA SER A 37 -7.40 -11.73 -13.61
C SER A 37 -7.41 -10.53 -14.54
N GLU A 38 -8.35 -9.61 -14.34
CA GLU A 38 -8.37 -8.39 -15.14
C GLU A 38 -7.22 -7.48 -14.82
N LEU A 39 -6.90 -7.34 -13.52
CA LEU A 39 -5.74 -6.56 -13.11
C LEU A 39 -4.45 -7.14 -13.69
N ALA A 40 -4.31 -8.45 -13.61
CA ALA A 40 -3.11 -9.10 -14.12
C ALA A 40 -2.96 -8.86 -15.61
N ARG A 41 -4.06 -8.96 -16.35
CA ARG A 41 -4.03 -8.72 -17.79
C ARG A 41 -3.66 -7.29 -18.12
N LYS A 42 -4.26 -6.34 -17.40
CA LYS A 42 -3.98 -4.92 -17.67
C LYS A 42 -2.54 -4.55 -17.36
N LEU A 43 -1.96 -5.19 -16.35
CA LEU A 43 -0.59 -4.89 -15.96
C LEU A 43 0.43 -5.73 -16.71
N GLY A 44 -0.02 -6.79 -17.37
CA GLY A 44 0.90 -7.67 -18.10
C GLY A 44 1.79 -8.49 -17.18
N ILE A 45 1.31 -8.87 -16.00
CA ILE A 45 2.08 -9.68 -15.07
C ILE A 45 1.28 -10.89 -14.65
N ASN A 46 1.96 -11.90 -14.11
CA ASN A 46 1.28 -13.10 -13.68
C ASN A 46 0.61 -12.86 -12.31
N ARG A 47 -0.29 -13.77 -11.95
CA ARG A 47 -1.07 -13.62 -10.73
C ARG A 47 -0.22 -13.67 -9.47
N THR A 48 0.81 -14.51 -9.48
CA THR A 48 1.67 -14.63 -8.29
C THR A 48 2.33 -13.30 -7.98
N LEU A 49 2.88 -12.66 -8.99
CA LEU A 49 3.49 -11.35 -8.80
C LEU A 49 2.47 -10.30 -8.42
N LEU A 50 1.31 -10.36 -9.06
CA LEU A 50 0.24 -9.41 -8.72
C LEU A 50 -0.16 -9.52 -7.26
N TYR A 51 -0.30 -10.74 -6.74
CA TYR A 51 -0.69 -10.92 -5.35
C TYR A 51 0.33 -10.33 -4.39
N LEU A 52 1.62 -10.39 -4.74
CA LEU A 52 2.63 -9.74 -3.91
C LEU A 52 2.37 -8.24 -3.81
N HIS A 53 2.04 -7.62 -4.93
CA HIS A 53 1.76 -6.19 -4.94
C HIS A 53 0.47 -5.87 -4.20
N LEU A 54 -0.57 -6.68 -4.41
CA LEU A 54 -1.85 -6.44 -3.75
C LEU A 54 -1.73 -6.59 -2.24
N THR A 55 -0.96 -7.57 -1.78
CA THR A 55 -0.75 -7.77 -0.35
C THR A 55 -0.12 -6.53 0.28
N LYS A 56 0.90 -5.97 -0.38
CA LYS A 56 1.54 -4.77 0.16
C LYS A 56 0.59 -3.59 0.24
N LEU A 57 -0.24 -3.44 -0.78
CA LEU A 57 -1.21 -2.35 -0.78
C LEU A 57 -2.29 -2.55 0.28
N GLU A 58 -2.72 -3.80 0.49
CA GLU A 58 -3.70 -4.08 1.54
C GLU A 58 -3.11 -3.83 2.92
N GLU A 59 -1.85 -4.23 3.14
CA GLU A 59 -1.19 -3.98 4.41
C GLU A 59 -1.10 -2.50 4.73
N ALA A 60 -0.91 -1.69 3.70
CA ALA A 60 -0.84 -0.25 3.89
C ALA A 60 -2.22 0.39 4.07
N GLY A 61 -3.28 -0.38 3.82
CA GLY A 61 -4.63 0.13 4.03
C GLY A 61 -5.15 1.02 2.93
N VAL A 62 -4.59 0.94 1.72
CA VAL A 62 -5.05 1.80 0.62
C VAL A 62 -5.98 1.09 -0.34
N ILE A 63 -6.09 -0.24 -0.24
CA ILE A 63 -7.07 -1.00 -1.02
C ILE A 63 -7.75 -2.02 -0.12
N PHE A 64 -8.88 -2.54 -0.59
CA PHE A 64 -9.55 -3.64 0.10
C PHE A 64 -10.17 -4.54 -0.97
N SER A 65 -10.61 -5.72 -0.55
CA SER A 65 -11.18 -6.66 -1.49
C SER A 65 -12.53 -7.18 -0.99
N GLU A 66 -13.32 -7.64 -1.95
CA GLU A 66 -14.60 -8.27 -1.68
C GLU A 66 -14.79 -9.41 -2.65
N MET A 67 -15.41 -10.50 -2.18
CA MET A 67 -15.80 -11.56 -3.07
C MET A 67 -17.14 -11.21 -3.69
N LYS A 68 -17.26 -11.41 -5.00
CA LYS A 68 -18.50 -11.20 -5.72
C LYS A 68 -18.78 -12.39 -6.59
N VAL A 69 -20.05 -12.68 -6.79
CA VAL A 69 -20.47 -13.78 -7.65
C VAL A 69 -20.85 -13.20 -9.00
N SER A 70 -20.17 -13.68 -10.03
CA SER A 70 -20.44 -13.21 -11.39
C SER A 70 -21.77 -13.78 -11.90
N SER A 71 -22.23 -13.29 -13.05
CA SER A 71 -23.50 -13.72 -13.60
C SER A 71 -23.52 -15.21 -13.93
N ASP A 72 -22.37 -15.80 -14.19
CA ASP A 72 -22.28 -17.24 -14.47
C ASP A 72 -21.98 -18.07 -13.23
N GLY A 73 -22.09 -17.49 -12.04
CA GLY A 73 -21.97 -18.24 -10.80
C GLY A 73 -20.58 -18.36 -10.24
N LYS A 74 -19.59 -17.74 -10.86
CA LYS A 74 -18.22 -17.81 -10.36
C LYS A 74 -17.96 -16.80 -9.27
N ALA A 75 -17.24 -17.21 -8.25
CA ALA A 75 -16.82 -16.30 -7.20
C ALA A 75 -15.53 -15.60 -7.64
N LEU A 76 -15.58 -14.28 -7.69
CA LEU A 76 -14.44 -13.47 -8.11
C LEU A 76 -14.05 -12.53 -7.01
N LYS A 77 -12.74 -12.39 -6.81
CA LYS A 77 -12.24 -11.46 -5.81
C LYS A 77 -11.99 -10.12 -6.48
N TYR A 78 -12.75 -9.12 -6.05
CA TYR A 78 -12.65 -7.77 -6.57
C TYR A 78 -11.85 -6.92 -5.61
N TYR A 79 -10.99 -6.07 -6.15
CA TYR A 79 -10.23 -5.10 -5.38
C TYR A 79 -10.74 -3.71 -5.64
N TYR A 80 -10.72 -2.90 -4.59
CA TYR A 80 -11.23 -1.53 -4.63
C TYR A 80 -10.24 -0.61 -3.97
N LEU A 81 -10.18 0.60 -4.48
CA LEU A 81 -9.38 1.64 -3.85
C LEU A 81 -10.13 2.16 -2.64
N LYS A 82 -9.42 2.25 -1.51
CA LYS A 82 -9.97 2.92 -0.36
C LYS A 82 -9.79 4.42 -0.52
N GLU A 83 -10.68 5.17 0.08
CA GLU A 83 -10.46 6.60 0.18
C GLU A 83 -9.39 6.82 1.25
N PHE A 84 -8.30 7.47 0.87
CA PHE A 84 -7.23 7.65 1.83
C PHE A 84 -6.55 8.99 1.59
N SER A 85 -5.88 9.45 2.65
CA SER A 85 -5.08 10.65 2.59
C SER A 85 -4.03 10.56 3.67
N PHE A 86 -2.77 10.78 3.31
CA PHE A 86 -1.67 10.75 4.25
C PHE A 86 -0.86 12.01 4.12
N THR A 87 -0.47 12.58 5.26
CA THR A 87 0.34 13.77 5.29
C THR A 87 1.72 13.42 5.82
N ILE A 88 2.74 13.75 5.05
CA ILE A 88 4.13 13.60 5.44
C ILE A 88 4.73 14.99 5.43
N ASP A 89 5.05 15.48 6.61
CA ASP A 89 5.55 16.85 6.75
C ASP A 89 6.66 16.88 7.79
N ASN A 90 7.16 18.07 8.05
CA ASN A 90 8.27 18.22 8.98
C ASN A 90 7.88 17.82 10.39
N ASP A 91 6.61 18.03 10.76
CA ASP A 91 6.16 17.60 12.09
C ASP A 91 6.26 16.11 12.25
N LEU A 92 5.90 15.36 11.24
CA LEU A 92 6.03 13.91 11.29
C LEU A 92 7.48 13.49 11.40
N ILE A 93 8.34 14.13 10.60
CA ILE A 93 9.77 13.82 10.63
C ILE A 93 10.34 14.11 12.02
N GLU A 94 9.90 15.18 12.62
CA GLU A 94 10.35 15.51 13.97
C GLU A 94 9.94 14.47 14.99
N LYS A 95 8.71 13.97 14.87
CA LYS A 95 8.25 12.89 15.72
C LYS A 95 9.09 11.65 15.57
N LEU A 96 9.42 11.31 14.33
CA LEU A 96 10.26 10.16 14.06
C LEU A 96 11.63 10.32 14.68
N ALA A 97 12.19 11.52 14.59
CA ALA A 97 13.49 11.79 15.16
C ALA A 97 13.47 11.61 16.68
N LYS A 98 12.40 12.07 17.32
CA LYS A 98 12.30 11.92 18.76
C LYS A 98 12.20 10.46 19.18
N GLN A 99 11.39 9.70 18.46
CA GLN A 99 11.23 8.28 18.78
C GLN A 99 12.51 7.52 18.55
N LYS A 100 13.25 7.90 17.53
CA LYS A 100 14.44 7.18 17.18
C LYS A 100 15.69 7.72 17.81
N SER A 101 15.60 8.80 18.55
CA SER A 101 16.80 9.41 19.10
C SER A 101 17.55 8.44 20.00
N THR A 102 16.84 7.63 20.76
CA THR A 102 17.49 6.64 21.61
C THR A 102 18.22 5.60 20.80
N GLU A 103 17.57 5.15 19.74
CA GLU A 103 18.20 4.16 18.89
C GLU A 103 19.36 4.72 18.12
N CYS A 104 19.23 5.94 17.70
CA CYS A 104 20.30 6.58 16.98
C CYS A 104 21.55 6.72 17.81
N LYS A 105 21.37 6.99 19.09
CA LYS A 105 22.52 7.10 19.95
C LYS A 105 23.27 5.80 20.00
N GLU A 106 22.56 4.71 19.98
CA GLU A 106 23.20 3.43 19.99
C GLU A 106 23.96 3.15 18.71
N ASN A 107 23.44 3.67 17.63
CA ASN A 107 24.04 3.40 16.36
C ASN A 107 25.11 4.31 15.96
N LYS A 108 25.38 5.16 16.80
CA LYS A 108 26.21 6.12 16.39
C LYS A 108 27.45 5.80 16.04
N ASP A 109 27.65 5.09 16.11
CA ASP A 109 28.59 4.89 15.72
C ASP A 109 28.81 4.74 14.58
N GLY A 110 28.63 4.86 14.26
CA GLY A 110 28.66 4.83 13.25
C GLY A 110 28.30 5.29 12.47
N SER A 111 28.14 5.26 12.51
CA SER A 111 27.58 5.44 11.79
C SER A 111 27.69 6.20 11.00
N ARG A 112 27.89 6.31 10.76
CA ARG A 112 27.85 6.70 9.90
C ARG A 112 28.10 6.84 9.41
#